data_6d7288001789bb22447506ff1c693fa7
#
_entry.id   6d7288001789bb22447506ff1c693fa7
#
_cell.length_a   1.000
_cell.length_b   1.000
_cell.length_c   1.000
_cell.angle_alpha   90.00
_cell.angle_beta   90.00
_cell.angle_gamma   90.00
#
_symmetry.space_group_name_H-M   'P 1'
#
loop_
_entity.id
_entity.type
_entity.pdbx_description
1 polymer ?
#
loop_
_entity_poly.entity_id
_entity_poly.type
_entity_poly.pdbx_seq_one_letter_code
_entity_poly.pdbx_strand_id
1 'polypeptide(L)'
;METQSSPQIKRTLGVFSIVLMVVAATAPLTVVAGTQPLVMTYTENNSIPVYYLATGAILLLFSVGFTKMSGHVPNAGAFYSYIQAGLGKTMGLGAATMALLSYVLICIAVLAYLGYATANTIALFAPAIEVPWWVCAIVWWAAIAFLGYRNIDLSSKVLGVFLVLEVLSVTILDVAIIGTGGSEGLSLAPFSPSNFLSGVPGLGLMWAFFGFIGFEATAVFRNEAKDPKKTIPRATYIAVAFIALFYGFSGWCLVMGAGADNALAFARKRKMPTRLSWPRSTRANGSTTSSNACL
;
A
#
# COMPACT_ATOMS: atom_id res chain seq x y z
N MET A 1 33.80 -36.58 -5.40
CA MET A 1 32.59 -35.74 -5.48
C MET A 1 32.60 -34.84 -4.27
N GLU A 2 33.19 -33.66 -4.38
CA GLU A 2 33.15 -32.65 -3.32
C GLU A 2 31.73 -32.11 -3.20
N THR A 3 31.12 -32.36 -2.05
CA THR A 3 29.86 -31.72 -1.68
C THR A 3 30.11 -30.23 -1.53
N GLN A 4 29.77 -29.43 -2.55
CA GLN A 4 29.70 -27.99 -2.39
C GLN A 4 28.72 -27.66 -1.25
N SER A 5 29.25 -27.27 -0.13
CA SER A 5 28.47 -26.73 0.97
C SER A 5 27.78 -25.46 0.46
N SER A 6 26.45 -25.51 0.32
CA SER A 6 25.64 -24.33 0.04
C SER A 6 25.99 -23.23 1.05
N PRO A 7 26.16 -21.96 0.63
CA PRO A 7 26.51 -20.88 1.56
C PRO A 7 25.44 -20.79 2.64
N GLN A 8 25.85 -21.03 3.88
CA GLN A 8 24.95 -20.94 5.04
C GLN A 8 24.54 -19.48 5.20
N ILE A 9 23.26 -19.18 4.94
CA ILE A 9 22.68 -17.85 5.19
C ILE A 9 22.85 -17.53 6.67
N LYS A 10 23.55 -16.44 6.98
CA LYS A 10 23.79 -16.00 8.36
C LYS A 10 22.47 -15.56 9.00
N ARG A 11 22.03 -16.24 10.05
CA ARG A 11 20.83 -15.90 10.83
C ARG A 11 21.11 -14.71 11.74
N THR A 12 20.91 -13.50 11.23
CA THR A 12 21.26 -12.26 11.93
C THR A 12 20.05 -11.40 12.33
N LEU A 13 18.88 -11.63 11.70
CA LEU A 13 17.71 -10.76 11.87
C LEU A 13 16.98 -11.03 13.19
N GLY A 14 16.81 -9.96 13.98
CA GLY A 14 15.96 -9.94 15.16
C GLY A 14 14.52 -9.54 14.85
N VAL A 15 13.64 -9.58 15.85
CA VAL A 15 12.22 -9.18 15.71
C VAL A 15 12.11 -7.77 15.16
N PHE A 16 12.82 -6.81 15.75
CA PHE A 16 12.73 -5.40 15.35
C PHE A 16 13.17 -5.16 13.89
N SER A 17 14.27 -5.82 13.46
CA SER A 17 14.73 -5.70 12.07
C SER A 17 13.69 -6.22 11.09
N ILE A 18 13.04 -7.35 11.38
CA ILE A 18 12.00 -7.91 10.52
C ILE A 18 10.77 -7.00 10.51
N VAL A 19 10.34 -6.47 11.66
CA VAL A 19 9.22 -5.52 11.72
C VAL A 19 9.50 -4.30 10.84
N LEU A 20 10.69 -3.69 10.94
CA LEU A 20 11.05 -2.54 10.12
C LEU A 20 11.02 -2.87 8.62
N MET A 21 11.58 -4.03 8.22
CA MET A 21 11.58 -4.44 6.81
C MET A 21 10.16 -4.69 6.28
N VAL A 22 9.28 -5.26 7.10
CA VAL A 22 7.87 -5.50 6.74
C VAL A 22 7.10 -4.20 6.65
N VAL A 23 7.27 -3.29 7.61
CA VAL A 23 6.63 -1.96 7.56
C VAL A 23 7.12 -1.17 6.34
N ALA A 24 8.41 -1.27 5.99
CA ALA A 24 8.93 -0.67 4.75
C ALA A 24 8.26 -1.26 3.50
N ALA A 25 8.04 -2.58 3.48
CA ALA A 25 7.38 -3.24 2.36
C ALA A 25 5.92 -2.80 2.16
N THR A 26 5.24 -2.37 3.23
CA THR A 26 3.87 -1.84 3.15
C THR A 26 3.79 -0.38 2.70
N ALA A 27 4.93 0.30 2.50
CA ALA A 27 5.07 1.66 1.97
C ALA A 27 4.11 2.68 2.64
N PRO A 28 4.34 3.07 3.91
CA PRO A 28 3.43 3.88 4.71
C PRO A 28 2.99 5.18 4.05
N LEU A 29 3.93 5.92 3.47
CA LEU A 29 3.61 7.19 2.81
C LEU A 29 2.71 6.98 1.59
N THR A 30 2.95 5.93 0.80
CA THR A 30 2.13 5.59 -0.37
C THR A 30 0.69 5.25 0.03
N VAL A 31 0.51 4.54 1.14
CA VAL A 31 -0.82 4.21 1.66
C VAL A 31 -1.53 5.45 2.16
N VAL A 32 -0.90 6.25 3.03
CA VAL A 32 -1.55 7.42 3.65
C VAL A 32 -1.79 8.54 2.62
N ALA A 33 -0.80 8.88 1.81
CA ALA A 33 -0.93 9.99 0.86
C ALA A 33 -1.58 9.59 -0.47
N GLY A 34 -1.45 8.34 -0.90
CA GLY A 34 -1.95 7.86 -2.19
C GLY A 34 -3.26 7.09 -2.08
N THR A 35 -3.28 6.06 -1.24
CA THR A 35 -4.40 5.11 -1.19
C THR A 35 -5.58 5.63 -0.38
N GLN A 36 -5.37 6.21 0.80
CA GLN A 36 -6.46 6.63 1.69
C GLN A 36 -7.41 7.66 1.07
N PRO A 37 -6.94 8.70 0.35
CA PRO A 37 -7.85 9.60 -0.37
C PRO A 37 -8.68 8.90 -1.46
N LEU A 38 -8.12 7.87 -2.12
CA LEU A 38 -8.87 7.06 -3.07
C LEU A 38 -9.94 6.22 -2.38
N VAL A 39 -9.62 5.67 -1.20
CA VAL A 39 -10.61 4.93 -0.39
C VAL A 39 -11.82 5.81 -0.11
N MET A 40 -11.65 7.04 0.38
CA MET A 40 -12.77 7.98 0.58
C MET A 40 -13.61 8.16 -0.67
N THR A 41 -12.94 8.33 -1.82
CA THR A 41 -13.62 8.58 -3.09
C THR A 41 -14.47 7.40 -3.57
N TYR A 42 -13.96 6.16 -3.38
CA TYR A 42 -14.63 4.94 -3.85
C TYR A 42 -15.66 4.41 -2.86
N THR A 43 -15.47 4.65 -1.57
CA THR A 43 -16.43 4.24 -0.53
C THR A 43 -17.55 5.24 -0.36
N GLU A 44 -17.37 6.48 -0.81
CA GLU A 44 -18.27 7.61 -0.61
C GLU A 44 -18.54 7.93 0.86
N ASN A 45 -17.58 7.57 1.73
CA ASN A 45 -17.60 7.91 3.15
C ASN A 45 -16.19 8.23 3.69
N ASN A 46 -16.11 8.71 4.92
CA ASN A 46 -14.89 9.13 5.58
C ASN A 46 -14.44 8.17 6.71
N SER A 47 -14.96 6.93 6.75
CA SER A 47 -14.65 5.93 7.79
C SER A 47 -13.32 5.20 7.59
N ILE A 48 -12.31 5.87 7.02
CA ILE A 48 -10.98 5.30 6.79
C ILE A 48 -10.39 4.63 8.04
N PRO A 49 -10.37 5.29 9.22
CA PRO A 49 -9.75 4.67 10.38
C PRO A 49 -10.40 3.33 10.74
N VAL A 50 -11.70 3.22 10.58
CA VAL A 50 -12.44 1.97 10.88
C VAL A 50 -12.05 0.86 9.90
N TYR A 51 -11.88 1.16 8.61
CA TYR A 51 -11.47 0.17 7.62
C TYR A 51 -10.10 -0.44 7.94
N TYR A 52 -9.11 0.40 8.25
CA TYR A 52 -7.77 -0.09 8.58
C TYR A 52 -7.72 -0.83 9.92
N LEU A 53 -8.44 -0.37 10.94
CA LEU A 53 -8.51 -1.06 12.24
C LEU A 53 -9.24 -2.41 12.12
N ALA A 54 -10.37 -2.45 11.40
CA ALA A 54 -11.12 -3.69 11.17
C ALA A 54 -10.28 -4.70 10.38
N THR A 55 -9.63 -4.26 9.30
CA THR A 55 -8.72 -5.10 8.51
C THR A 55 -7.56 -5.60 9.37
N GLY A 56 -6.97 -4.75 10.19
CA GLY A 56 -5.91 -5.13 11.14
C GLY A 56 -6.37 -6.20 12.11
N ALA A 57 -7.57 -6.07 12.68
CA ALA A 57 -8.16 -7.08 13.57
C ALA A 57 -8.36 -8.44 12.85
N ILE A 58 -8.88 -8.41 11.62
CA ILE A 58 -9.04 -9.62 10.79
C ILE A 58 -7.67 -10.27 10.50
N LEU A 59 -6.66 -9.46 10.15
CA LEU A 59 -5.31 -9.96 9.86
C LEU A 59 -4.57 -10.44 11.10
N LEU A 60 -4.80 -9.86 12.28
CA LEU A 60 -4.29 -10.39 13.53
C LEU A 60 -4.86 -11.79 13.82
N LEU A 61 -6.16 -11.97 13.59
CA LEU A 61 -6.80 -13.28 13.72
C LEU A 61 -6.23 -14.28 12.69
N PHE A 62 -6.10 -13.86 11.44
CA PHE A 62 -5.46 -14.64 10.38
C PHE A 62 -4.01 -15.03 10.72
N SER A 63 -3.26 -14.12 11.34
CA SER A 63 -1.87 -14.32 11.74
C SER A 63 -1.69 -15.48 12.73
N VAL A 64 -2.71 -15.86 13.48
CA VAL A 64 -2.67 -17.04 14.36
C VAL A 64 -2.42 -18.32 13.54
N GLY A 65 -3.16 -18.52 12.46
CA GLY A 65 -2.96 -19.64 11.55
C GLY A 65 -1.66 -19.53 10.77
N PHE A 66 -1.39 -18.35 10.21
CA PHE A 66 -0.21 -18.06 9.41
C PHE A 66 1.10 -18.33 10.16
N THR A 67 1.22 -17.87 11.39
CA THR A 67 2.43 -18.07 12.20
C THR A 67 2.61 -19.52 12.66
N LYS A 68 1.52 -20.24 12.92
CA LYS A 68 1.57 -21.67 13.20
C LYS A 68 2.05 -22.47 11.97
N MET A 69 1.54 -22.16 10.79
CA MET A 69 2.00 -22.78 9.54
C MET A 69 3.49 -22.51 9.29
N SER A 70 3.96 -21.31 9.57
CA SER A 70 5.39 -20.96 9.48
C SER A 70 6.26 -21.89 10.36
N GLY A 71 5.75 -22.39 11.47
CA GLY A 71 6.46 -23.35 12.32
C GLY A 71 6.62 -24.73 11.70
N HIS A 72 5.64 -25.18 10.92
CA HIS A 72 5.55 -26.54 10.36
C HIS A 72 6.13 -26.65 8.95
N VAL A 73 6.00 -25.61 8.15
CA VAL A 73 6.51 -25.58 6.76
C VAL A 73 7.80 -24.78 6.71
N PRO A 74 8.98 -25.40 6.73
CA PRO A 74 10.27 -24.73 6.81
C PRO A 74 10.71 -24.18 5.44
N ASN A 75 9.84 -23.44 4.76
CA ASN A 75 10.12 -22.85 3.45
C ASN A 75 9.82 -21.35 3.50
N ALA A 76 10.69 -20.54 2.88
CA ALA A 76 10.55 -19.08 2.78
C ALA A 76 9.51 -18.63 1.75
N GLY A 77 8.77 -19.56 1.15
CA GLY A 77 7.76 -19.25 0.12
C GLY A 77 6.44 -18.67 0.63
N ALA A 78 6.31 -18.38 1.93
CA ALA A 78 5.12 -17.81 2.53
C ALA A 78 3.81 -18.52 2.09
N PHE A 79 2.82 -17.79 1.59
CA PHE A 79 1.49 -18.34 1.27
C PHE A 79 1.51 -19.53 0.31
N TYR A 80 2.24 -19.46 -0.81
CA TYR A 80 2.20 -20.53 -1.79
C TYR A 80 2.77 -21.85 -1.24
N SER A 81 3.80 -21.76 -0.39
CA SER A 81 4.36 -22.95 0.25
C SER A 81 3.41 -23.57 1.24
N TYR A 82 2.64 -22.76 1.96
CA TYR A 82 1.63 -23.25 2.91
C TYR A 82 0.46 -23.89 2.18
N ILE A 83 0.01 -23.29 1.07
CA ILE A 83 -1.04 -23.83 0.20
C ILE A 83 -0.56 -25.15 -0.43
N GLN A 84 0.68 -25.21 -0.90
CA GLN A 84 1.27 -26.43 -1.44
C GLN A 84 1.32 -27.57 -0.41
N ALA A 85 1.69 -27.25 0.83
CA ALA A 85 1.77 -28.23 1.91
C ALA A 85 0.38 -28.76 2.34
N GLY A 86 -0.65 -27.91 2.31
CA GLY A 86 -2.00 -28.26 2.73
C GLY A 86 -2.90 -28.81 1.62
N LEU A 87 -2.83 -28.26 0.41
CA LEU A 87 -3.75 -28.55 -0.70
C LEU A 87 -3.07 -29.22 -1.90
N GLY A 88 -1.76 -29.49 -1.81
CA GLY A 88 -1.00 -30.19 -2.85
C GLY A 88 -0.36 -29.27 -3.89
N LYS A 89 0.44 -29.89 -4.78
CA LYS A 89 1.33 -29.19 -5.72
C LYS A 89 0.58 -28.32 -6.72
N THR A 90 -0.54 -28.77 -7.25
CA THR A 90 -1.33 -28.04 -8.25
C THR A 90 -1.87 -26.71 -7.69
N MET A 91 -2.47 -26.77 -6.50
CA MET A 91 -2.98 -25.56 -5.82
C MET A 91 -1.84 -24.64 -5.41
N GLY A 92 -0.70 -25.17 -4.96
CA GLY A 92 0.49 -24.40 -4.65
C GLY A 92 1.05 -23.66 -5.86
N LEU A 93 1.09 -24.31 -7.04
CA LEU A 93 1.52 -23.67 -8.29
C LEU A 93 0.56 -22.54 -8.70
N GLY A 94 -0.74 -22.78 -8.63
CA GLY A 94 -1.76 -21.75 -8.87
C GLY A 94 -1.57 -20.53 -7.96
N ALA A 95 -1.37 -20.76 -6.67
CA ALA A 95 -1.12 -19.69 -5.70
C ALA A 95 0.20 -18.92 -6.01
N ALA A 96 1.26 -19.62 -6.41
CA ALA A 96 2.53 -19.00 -6.79
C ALA A 96 2.37 -18.11 -8.04
N THR A 97 1.62 -18.56 -9.04
CA THR A 97 1.34 -17.78 -10.26
C THR A 97 0.52 -16.54 -9.93
N MET A 98 -0.51 -16.67 -9.10
CA MET A 98 -1.32 -15.52 -8.65
C MET A 98 -0.49 -14.52 -7.86
N ALA A 99 0.38 -14.98 -6.97
CA ALA A 99 1.28 -14.12 -6.21
C ALA A 99 2.25 -13.37 -7.13
N LEU A 100 2.88 -14.08 -8.07
CA LEU A 100 3.80 -13.47 -9.04
C LEU A 100 3.10 -12.37 -9.85
N LEU A 101 1.92 -12.67 -10.41
CA LEU A 101 1.14 -11.72 -11.18
C LEU A 101 0.78 -10.49 -10.33
N SER A 102 0.31 -10.70 -9.10
CA SER A 102 -0.05 -9.62 -8.18
C SER A 102 1.13 -8.71 -7.88
N TYR A 103 2.30 -9.26 -7.55
CA TYR A 103 3.49 -8.46 -7.26
C TYR A 103 4.00 -7.69 -8.49
N VAL A 104 3.95 -8.28 -9.69
CA VAL A 104 4.31 -7.58 -10.93
C VAL A 104 3.37 -6.40 -11.19
N LEU A 105 2.07 -6.60 -11.04
CA LEU A 105 1.08 -5.53 -11.20
C LEU A 105 1.24 -4.41 -10.17
N ILE A 106 1.54 -4.76 -8.90
CA ILE A 106 1.82 -3.79 -7.86
C ILE A 106 3.07 -2.97 -8.18
N CYS A 107 4.16 -3.62 -8.62
CA CYS A 107 5.39 -2.92 -9.02
C CYS A 107 5.12 -1.90 -10.14
N ILE A 108 4.34 -2.28 -11.15
CA ILE A 108 3.95 -1.38 -12.24
C ILE A 108 3.12 -0.22 -11.71
N ALA A 109 2.12 -0.48 -10.85
CA ALA A 109 1.24 0.54 -10.29
C ALA A 109 2.00 1.54 -9.42
N VAL A 110 2.90 1.05 -8.54
CA VAL A 110 3.72 1.91 -7.67
C VAL A 110 4.70 2.76 -8.48
N LEU A 111 5.31 2.18 -9.53
CA LEU A 111 6.20 2.90 -10.44
C LEU A 111 5.45 4.00 -11.21
N ALA A 112 4.26 3.70 -11.71
CA ALA A 112 3.41 4.69 -12.37
C ALA A 112 3.00 5.82 -11.41
N TYR A 113 2.65 5.48 -10.16
CA TYR A 113 2.33 6.45 -9.12
C TYR A 113 3.54 7.33 -8.78
N LEU A 114 4.73 6.76 -8.67
CA LEU A 114 5.98 7.50 -8.42
C LEU A 114 6.27 8.49 -9.56
N GLY A 115 6.11 8.05 -10.82
CA GLY A 115 6.24 8.93 -11.99
C GLY A 115 5.25 10.09 -11.96
N TYR A 116 3.98 9.80 -11.66
CA TYR A 116 2.92 10.81 -11.51
C TYR A 116 3.21 11.80 -10.37
N ALA A 117 3.60 11.32 -9.20
CA ALA A 117 3.93 12.15 -8.06
C ALA A 117 5.13 13.08 -8.37
N THR A 118 6.16 12.55 -9.04
CA THR A 118 7.33 13.32 -9.46
C THR A 118 6.96 14.41 -10.46
N ALA A 119 6.17 14.09 -11.48
CA ALA A 119 5.71 15.05 -12.48
C ALA A 119 4.89 16.19 -11.84
N ASN A 120 3.99 15.86 -10.92
CA ASN A 120 3.22 16.87 -10.18
C ASN A 120 4.11 17.74 -9.28
N THR A 121 5.12 17.15 -8.65
CA THR A 121 6.07 17.91 -7.83
C THR A 121 6.88 18.89 -8.69
N ILE A 122 7.36 18.45 -9.86
CA ILE A 122 8.05 19.33 -10.81
C ILE A 122 7.13 20.48 -11.24
N ALA A 123 5.88 20.20 -11.60
CA ALA A 123 4.92 21.22 -12.00
C ALA A 123 4.61 22.23 -10.88
N LEU A 124 4.71 21.84 -9.61
CA LEU A 124 4.51 22.72 -8.47
C LEU A 124 5.67 23.72 -8.31
N PHE A 125 6.91 23.27 -8.49
CA PHE A 125 8.11 24.11 -8.34
C PHE A 125 8.53 24.84 -9.64
N ALA A 126 8.20 24.26 -10.79
CA ALA A 126 8.53 24.81 -12.10
C ALA A 126 7.33 24.70 -13.06
N PRO A 127 6.31 25.57 -12.92
CA PRO A 127 5.06 25.51 -13.69
C PRO A 127 5.24 25.63 -15.22
N ALA A 128 6.38 26.20 -15.63
CA ALA A 128 6.73 26.36 -17.05
C ALA A 128 7.21 25.05 -17.72
N ILE A 129 7.50 24.01 -16.93
CA ILE A 129 8.04 22.74 -17.41
C ILE A 129 6.97 21.67 -17.31
N GLU A 130 6.33 21.31 -18.42
CA GLU A 130 5.38 20.20 -18.48
C GLU A 130 6.13 18.90 -18.78
N VAL A 131 6.44 18.12 -17.73
CA VAL A 131 7.04 16.77 -17.89
C VAL A 131 5.93 15.73 -17.85
N PRO A 132 5.78 14.89 -18.89
CA PRO A 132 4.83 13.78 -18.86
C PRO A 132 5.20 12.79 -17.76
N TRP A 133 4.21 12.32 -17.00
CA TRP A 133 4.40 11.39 -15.89
C TRP A 133 5.14 10.10 -16.27
N TRP A 134 4.91 9.59 -17.49
CA TRP A 134 5.56 8.36 -17.98
C TRP A 134 7.07 8.54 -18.21
N VAL A 135 7.54 9.73 -18.56
CA VAL A 135 8.98 10.03 -18.65
C VAL A 135 9.62 9.90 -17.27
N CYS A 136 9.01 10.51 -16.25
CA CYS A 136 9.46 10.37 -14.87
C CYS A 136 9.46 8.90 -14.42
N ALA A 137 8.43 8.13 -14.77
CA ALA A 137 8.35 6.71 -14.45
C ALA A 137 9.49 5.90 -15.10
N ILE A 138 9.82 6.16 -16.37
CA ILE A 138 10.94 5.50 -17.07
C ILE A 138 12.28 5.84 -16.41
N VAL A 139 12.50 7.11 -16.04
CA VAL A 139 13.73 7.53 -15.34
C VAL A 139 13.88 6.78 -14.01
N TRP A 140 12.82 6.70 -13.22
CA TRP A 140 12.84 5.94 -11.98
C TRP A 140 13.03 4.44 -12.19
N TRP A 141 12.37 3.87 -13.21
CA TRP A 141 12.58 2.47 -13.58
C TRP A 141 14.05 2.19 -13.93
N ALA A 142 14.67 3.05 -14.75
CA ALA A 142 16.08 2.90 -15.13
C ALA A 142 17.01 3.03 -13.90
N ALA A 143 16.73 3.97 -13.00
CA ALA A 143 17.49 4.15 -11.77
C ALA A 143 17.38 2.92 -10.86
N ILE A 144 16.17 2.39 -10.65
CA ILE A 144 15.93 1.19 -9.83
C ILE A 144 16.58 -0.03 -10.47
N ALA A 145 16.46 -0.21 -11.80
CA ALA A 145 17.08 -1.31 -12.52
C ALA A 145 18.62 -1.26 -12.43
N PHE A 146 19.21 -0.08 -12.57
CA PHE A 146 20.66 0.13 -12.40
C PHE A 146 21.12 -0.21 -10.97
N LEU A 147 20.37 0.27 -9.97
CA LEU A 147 20.65 -0.04 -8.58
C LEU A 147 20.54 -1.55 -8.30
N GLY A 148 19.53 -2.22 -8.83
CA GLY A 148 19.36 -3.68 -8.71
C GLY A 148 20.46 -4.46 -9.38
N TYR A 149 20.91 -4.04 -10.56
CA TYR A 149 22.02 -4.69 -11.30
C TYR A 149 23.35 -4.62 -10.55
N ARG A 150 23.59 -3.55 -9.81
CA ARG A 150 24.83 -3.33 -9.05
C ARG A 150 24.98 -4.21 -7.81
N ASN A 151 24.03 -5.13 -7.55
CA ASN A 151 24.11 -6.07 -6.40
C ASN A 151 24.31 -5.36 -5.06
N ILE A 152 23.49 -4.37 -4.78
CA ILE A 152 23.77 -3.48 -3.69
C ILE A 152 23.28 -4.10 -2.38
N ASP A 153 24.21 -4.49 -1.51
CA ASP A 153 24.04 -4.56 -0.06
C ASP A 153 23.57 -3.21 0.56
N LEU A 154 23.50 -2.19 -0.28
CA LEU A 154 22.89 -0.89 -0.06
C LEU A 154 21.42 -1.01 0.38
N SER A 155 20.77 -2.09 0.02
CA SER A 155 19.36 -2.33 0.12
C SER A 155 18.81 -2.15 1.56
N SER A 156 19.36 -2.79 2.56
CA SER A 156 18.74 -2.77 3.90
C SER A 156 18.96 -1.47 4.66
N LYS A 157 20.14 -0.83 4.53
CA LYS A 157 20.41 0.45 5.20
C LYS A 157 19.69 1.60 4.55
N VAL A 158 19.70 1.65 3.20
CA VAL A 158 18.99 2.68 2.43
C VAL A 158 17.48 2.55 2.61
N LEU A 159 16.95 1.33 2.54
CA LEU A 159 15.54 1.05 2.80
C LEU A 159 15.16 1.50 4.22
N GLY A 160 16.00 1.23 5.22
CA GLY A 160 15.77 1.68 6.60
C GLY A 160 15.73 3.21 6.74
N VAL A 161 16.61 3.94 6.05
CA VAL A 161 16.62 5.41 6.06
C VAL A 161 15.34 5.95 5.40
N PHE A 162 14.97 5.44 4.22
CA PHE A 162 13.74 5.86 3.54
C PHE A 162 12.49 5.55 4.36
N LEU A 163 12.43 4.38 5.00
CA LEU A 163 11.33 4.04 5.91
C LEU A 163 11.20 5.05 7.05
N VAL A 164 12.32 5.39 7.70
CA VAL A 164 12.30 6.37 8.79
C VAL A 164 11.81 7.73 8.27
N LEU A 165 12.25 8.15 7.10
CA LEU A 165 11.79 9.40 6.47
C LEU A 165 10.30 9.35 6.12
N GLU A 166 9.79 8.22 5.61
CA GLU A 166 8.36 8.04 5.31
C GLU A 166 7.51 8.13 6.57
N VAL A 167 7.83 7.33 7.59
CA VAL A 167 7.09 7.33 8.86
C VAL A 167 7.16 8.68 9.55
N LEU A 168 8.34 9.31 9.54
CA LEU A 168 8.54 10.63 10.13
C LEU A 168 7.71 11.69 9.40
N SER A 169 7.69 11.68 8.07
CA SER A 169 6.91 12.63 7.27
C SER A 169 5.42 12.53 7.56
N VAL A 170 4.88 11.31 7.63
CA VAL A 170 3.48 11.07 7.98
C VAL A 170 3.21 11.51 9.43
N THR A 171 4.09 11.15 10.36
CA THR A 171 3.93 11.51 11.78
C THR A 171 3.97 13.03 12.00
N ILE A 172 4.86 13.75 11.31
CA ILE A 172 4.91 15.22 11.38
C ILE A 172 3.60 15.82 10.87
N LEU A 173 3.05 15.29 9.76
CA LEU A 173 1.77 15.73 9.23
C LEU A 173 0.63 15.47 10.24
N ASP A 174 0.58 14.28 10.82
CA ASP A 174 -0.43 13.90 11.80
C ASP A 174 -0.38 14.80 13.03
N VAL A 175 0.82 15.05 13.56
CA VAL A 175 1.04 15.97 14.71
C VAL A 175 0.65 17.41 14.35
N ALA A 176 0.98 17.87 13.15
CA ALA A 176 0.60 19.20 12.69
C ALA A 176 -0.93 19.35 12.60
N ILE A 177 -1.63 18.35 12.07
CA ILE A 177 -3.11 18.37 11.99
C ILE A 177 -3.74 18.40 13.38
N ILE A 178 -3.23 17.59 14.33
CA ILE A 178 -3.72 17.60 15.71
C ILE A 178 -3.41 18.93 16.38
N GLY A 179 -2.20 19.46 16.21
CA GLY A 179 -1.76 20.73 16.78
C GLY A 179 -2.56 21.95 16.31
N THR A 180 -3.06 21.90 15.07
CA THR A 180 -3.95 22.94 14.52
C THR A 180 -5.42 22.71 14.86
N GLY A 181 -5.77 21.54 15.41
CA GLY A 181 -7.15 21.17 15.70
C GLY A 181 -7.96 20.68 14.50
N GLY A 182 -7.29 20.46 13.33
CA GLY A 182 -7.97 20.12 12.07
C GLY A 182 -8.68 21.33 11.43
N SER A 183 -9.34 21.15 10.30
CA SER A 183 -9.99 22.25 9.59
C SER A 183 -11.39 22.59 10.13
N GLU A 184 -12.05 21.63 10.78
CA GLU A 184 -13.41 21.78 11.35
C GLU A 184 -13.47 21.34 12.83
N GLY A 185 -12.32 21.24 13.50
CA GLY A 185 -12.18 20.66 14.83
C GLY A 185 -11.95 19.15 14.81
N LEU A 186 -11.50 18.61 15.94
CA LEU A 186 -11.28 17.17 16.08
C LEU A 186 -12.61 16.49 16.41
N SER A 187 -13.01 15.50 15.61
CA SER A 187 -14.27 14.77 15.72
C SER A 187 -14.04 13.25 15.65
N LEU A 188 -14.88 12.50 16.33
CA LEU A 188 -14.94 11.03 16.23
C LEU A 188 -15.97 10.52 15.21
N ALA A 189 -16.56 11.43 14.42
CA ALA A 189 -17.55 11.08 13.40
C ALA A 189 -17.09 9.96 12.45
N PRO A 190 -15.82 9.88 12.02
CA PRO A 190 -15.34 8.77 11.17
C PRO A 190 -15.44 7.39 11.79
N PHE A 191 -15.55 7.30 13.13
CA PHE A 191 -15.71 6.02 13.84
C PHE A 191 -17.17 5.62 14.03
N SER A 192 -18.13 6.46 13.62
CA SER A 192 -19.56 6.17 13.77
C SER A 192 -19.94 4.94 12.94
N PRO A 193 -20.69 3.97 13.55
CA PRO A 193 -21.22 2.82 12.81
C PRO A 193 -22.11 3.20 11.64
N SER A 194 -22.89 4.27 11.77
CA SER A 194 -23.74 4.76 10.69
C SER A 194 -22.93 5.25 9.50
N ASN A 195 -21.81 5.94 9.73
CA ASN A 195 -20.91 6.38 8.70
C ASN A 195 -20.19 5.21 8.04
N PHE A 196 -19.70 4.24 8.84
CA PHE A 196 -19.04 3.04 8.32
C PHE A 196 -19.95 2.22 7.41
N LEU A 197 -21.24 2.10 7.74
CA LEU A 197 -22.21 1.35 6.94
C LEU A 197 -22.76 2.14 5.76
N SER A 198 -22.45 3.43 5.66
CA SER A 198 -22.85 4.26 4.53
C SER A 198 -21.99 3.99 3.29
N GLY A 199 -22.49 4.33 2.10
CA GLY A 199 -21.74 4.16 0.86
C GLY A 199 -21.43 2.70 0.51
N VAL A 200 -20.16 2.38 0.21
CA VAL A 200 -19.72 1.03 -0.22
C VAL A 200 -18.63 0.48 0.69
N PRO A 201 -18.97 0.01 1.91
CA PRO A 201 -17.98 -0.41 2.90
C PRO A 201 -17.13 -1.60 2.46
N GLY A 202 -17.65 -2.48 1.60
CA GLY A 202 -16.90 -3.60 1.03
C GLY A 202 -15.67 -3.15 0.23
N LEU A 203 -15.78 -2.06 -0.54
CA LEU A 203 -14.63 -1.46 -1.22
C LEU A 203 -13.62 -0.87 -0.24
N GLY A 204 -14.10 -0.28 0.86
CA GLY A 204 -13.23 0.26 1.92
C GLY A 204 -12.35 -0.82 2.54
N LEU A 205 -12.95 -1.96 2.90
CA LEU A 205 -12.21 -3.11 3.42
C LEU A 205 -11.24 -3.67 2.38
N MET A 206 -11.66 -3.82 1.12
CA MET A 206 -10.79 -4.30 0.04
C MET A 206 -9.54 -3.42 -0.11
N TRP A 207 -9.70 -2.11 -0.16
CA TRP A 207 -8.59 -1.17 -0.24
C TRP A 207 -7.73 -1.13 1.04
N ALA A 208 -8.35 -1.33 2.20
CA ALA A 208 -7.60 -1.45 3.45
C ALA A 208 -6.72 -2.71 3.45
N PHE A 209 -7.24 -3.86 2.98
CA PHE A 209 -6.43 -5.08 2.80
C PHE A 209 -5.24 -4.84 1.87
N PHE A 210 -5.43 -4.07 0.78
CA PHE A 210 -4.34 -3.69 -0.11
C PHE A 210 -3.22 -2.95 0.63
N GLY A 211 -3.54 -2.09 1.59
CA GLY A 211 -2.55 -1.37 2.41
C GLY A 211 -1.73 -2.26 3.35
N PHE A 212 -2.14 -3.51 3.59
CA PHE A 212 -1.38 -4.47 4.39
C PHE A 212 -0.52 -5.43 3.56
N ILE A 213 -0.56 -5.35 2.23
CA ILE A 213 0.29 -6.21 1.38
C ILE A 213 1.75 -5.98 1.76
N GLY A 214 2.45 -7.08 1.99
CA GLY A 214 3.84 -7.08 2.47
C GLY A 214 3.99 -7.62 3.90
N PHE A 215 2.92 -7.73 4.71
CA PHE A 215 3.03 -8.29 6.06
C PHE A 215 3.49 -9.76 6.04
N GLU A 216 3.18 -10.50 5.00
CA GLU A 216 3.60 -11.88 4.77
C GLU A 216 5.10 -12.03 4.54
N ALA A 217 5.80 -10.93 4.23
CA ALA A 217 7.26 -10.92 4.10
C ALA A 217 7.97 -11.36 5.40
N THR A 218 7.28 -11.29 6.54
CA THR A 218 7.78 -11.89 7.79
C THR A 218 8.18 -13.36 7.62
N ALA A 219 7.41 -14.14 6.86
CA ALA A 219 7.70 -15.54 6.59
C ALA A 219 8.83 -15.72 5.55
N VAL A 220 9.02 -14.77 4.64
CA VAL A 220 10.12 -14.78 3.66
C VAL A 220 11.48 -14.64 4.37
N PHE A 221 11.56 -13.77 5.40
CA PHE A 221 12.78 -13.58 6.19
C PHE A 221 13.09 -14.70 7.19
N ARG A 222 12.33 -15.81 7.16
CA ARG A 222 12.50 -16.92 8.08
C ARG A 222 13.93 -17.48 8.12
N ASN A 223 14.57 -17.65 6.96
CA ASN A 223 15.91 -18.25 6.88
C ASN A 223 16.99 -17.35 7.46
N GLU A 224 16.74 -16.05 7.55
CA GLU A 224 17.65 -15.04 8.08
C GLU A 224 17.37 -14.71 9.56
N ALA A 225 16.24 -15.17 10.10
CA ALA A 225 15.85 -14.93 11.49
C ALA A 225 16.70 -15.72 12.48
N LYS A 226 17.14 -15.09 13.59
CA LYS A 226 17.94 -15.70 14.66
C LYS A 226 17.26 -16.93 15.27
N ASP A 227 15.99 -16.81 15.64
CA ASP A 227 15.13 -17.88 16.12
C ASP A 227 13.80 -17.84 15.37
N PRO A 228 13.70 -18.52 14.20
CA PRO A 228 12.52 -18.45 13.36
C PRO A 228 11.21 -18.79 14.07
N LYS A 229 11.26 -19.75 15.01
CA LYS A 229 10.05 -20.20 15.73
C LYS A 229 9.47 -19.14 16.66
N LYS A 230 10.30 -18.24 17.20
CA LYS A 230 9.90 -17.16 18.10
C LYS A 230 9.86 -15.82 17.41
N THR A 231 10.85 -15.54 16.55
CA THR A 231 11.02 -14.24 15.89
C THR A 231 9.90 -13.97 14.88
N ILE A 232 9.56 -14.96 14.03
CA ILE A 232 8.55 -14.76 12.99
C ILE A 232 7.16 -14.46 13.58
N PRO A 233 6.61 -15.27 14.52
CA PRO A 233 5.31 -14.94 15.10
C PRO A 233 5.27 -13.56 15.76
N ARG A 234 6.28 -13.23 16.57
CA ARG A 234 6.34 -11.93 17.25
C ARG A 234 6.42 -10.78 16.25
N ALA A 235 7.27 -10.90 15.23
CA ALA A 235 7.40 -9.88 14.19
C ALA A 235 6.09 -9.68 13.41
N THR A 236 5.38 -10.78 13.07
CA THR A 236 4.11 -10.71 12.35
C THR A 236 3.05 -9.97 13.16
N TYR A 237 2.84 -10.35 14.44
CA TYR A 237 1.84 -9.68 15.27
C TYR A 237 2.17 -8.20 15.50
N ILE A 238 3.44 -7.88 15.79
CA ILE A 238 3.86 -6.50 16.01
C ILE A 238 3.70 -5.68 14.74
N ALA A 239 4.12 -6.20 13.58
CA ALA A 239 4.00 -5.49 12.31
C ALA A 239 2.54 -5.22 11.94
N VAL A 240 1.67 -6.24 12.00
CA VAL A 240 0.24 -6.08 11.67
C VAL A 240 -0.43 -5.10 12.63
N ALA A 241 -0.17 -5.21 13.93
CA ALA A 241 -0.73 -4.29 14.93
C ALA A 241 -0.24 -2.84 14.71
N PHE A 242 1.05 -2.66 14.45
CA PHE A 242 1.63 -1.35 14.16
C PHE A 242 1.01 -0.73 12.90
N ILE A 243 0.94 -1.49 11.80
CA ILE A 243 0.35 -1.03 10.53
C ILE A 243 -1.11 -0.63 10.74
N ALA A 244 -1.90 -1.46 11.45
CA ALA A 244 -3.31 -1.18 11.72
C ALA A 244 -3.51 0.12 12.50
N LEU A 245 -2.75 0.29 13.57
CA LEU A 245 -2.83 1.48 14.42
C LEU A 245 -2.31 2.72 13.69
N PHE A 246 -1.19 2.61 13.02
CA PHE A 246 -0.57 3.72 12.30
C PHE A 246 -1.47 4.22 11.15
N TYR A 247 -1.95 3.31 10.30
CA TYR A 247 -2.83 3.71 9.19
C TYR A 247 -4.22 4.14 9.65
N GLY A 248 -4.75 3.51 10.70
CA GLY A 248 -6.00 3.94 11.30
C GLY A 248 -5.90 5.35 11.88
N PHE A 249 -4.82 5.62 12.62
CA PHE A 249 -4.57 6.93 13.21
C PHE A 249 -4.31 8.00 12.14
N SER A 250 -3.39 7.76 11.20
CA SER A 250 -3.10 8.69 10.11
C SER A 250 -4.33 8.92 9.22
N GLY A 251 -5.16 7.89 9.01
CA GLY A 251 -6.42 8.02 8.28
C GLY A 251 -7.41 8.92 9.01
N TRP A 252 -7.48 8.85 10.33
CA TRP A 252 -8.27 9.77 11.12
C TRP A 252 -7.72 11.20 11.02
N CYS A 253 -6.41 11.39 11.17
CA CYS A 253 -5.77 12.69 11.01
C CYS A 253 -6.04 13.28 9.63
N LEU A 254 -5.95 12.48 8.57
CA LEU A 254 -6.23 12.92 7.19
C LEU A 254 -7.67 13.44 7.04
N VAL A 255 -8.66 12.74 7.60
CA VAL A 255 -10.06 13.20 7.60
C VAL A 255 -10.20 14.49 8.39
N MET A 256 -9.57 14.60 9.56
CA MET A 256 -9.60 15.83 10.37
C MET A 256 -8.94 17.02 9.67
N GLY A 257 -7.80 16.78 9.01
CA GLY A 257 -7.09 17.80 8.22
C GLY A 257 -7.90 18.33 7.05
N ALA A 258 -8.71 17.46 6.41
CA ALA A 258 -9.61 17.84 5.32
C ALA A 258 -10.94 18.46 5.81
N GLY A 259 -11.28 18.23 7.09
CA GLY A 259 -12.61 18.51 7.65
C GLY A 259 -13.56 17.34 7.47
N ALA A 260 -14.24 16.93 8.53
CA ALA A 260 -15.11 15.75 8.52
C ALA A 260 -16.20 15.82 7.44
N ASP A 261 -16.82 17.00 7.28
CA ASP A 261 -17.87 17.23 6.30
C ASP A 261 -17.33 17.47 4.88
N ASN A 262 -16.12 18.00 4.77
CA ASN A 262 -15.48 18.35 3.49
C ASN A 262 -14.54 17.26 2.96
N ALA A 263 -14.23 16.21 3.73
CA ALA A 263 -13.24 15.19 3.39
C ALA A 263 -13.50 14.53 2.02
N LEU A 264 -14.75 14.21 1.71
CA LEU A 264 -15.13 13.62 0.42
C LEU A 264 -14.93 14.60 -0.75
N ALA A 265 -15.28 15.88 -0.55
CA ALA A 265 -15.07 16.91 -1.56
C ALA A 265 -13.58 17.16 -1.80
N PHE A 266 -12.77 17.15 -0.74
CA PHE A 266 -11.32 17.23 -0.80
C PHE A 266 -10.72 16.05 -1.57
N ALA A 267 -11.12 14.82 -1.26
CA ALA A 267 -10.66 13.62 -1.94
C ALA A 267 -11.03 13.64 -3.44
N ARG A 268 -12.25 14.07 -3.78
CA ARG A 268 -12.72 14.19 -5.18
C ARG A 268 -11.96 15.24 -5.97
N LYS A 269 -11.59 16.39 -5.38
CA LYS A 269 -10.77 17.42 -6.03
C LYS A 269 -9.37 16.93 -6.35
N ARG A 270 -8.84 16.01 -5.55
CA ARG A 270 -7.53 15.37 -5.74
C ARG A 270 -7.55 14.23 -6.77
N LYS A 271 -8.74 13.82 -7.23
CA LYS A 271 -8.89 12.90 -8.37
C LYS A 271 -8.08 13.46 -9.53
N MET A 272 -7.16 12.66 -10.08
CA MET A 272 -6.30 13.00 -11.23
C MET A 272 -7.02 13.97 -12.16
N PRO A 273 -6.45 15.13 -12.51
CA PRO A 273 -7.03 15.96 -13.54
C PRO A 273 -7.20 15.11 -14.79
N THR A 274 -8.40 15.08 -15.30
CA THR A 274 -8.87 14.27 -16.45
C THR A 274 -8.17 14.68 -17.78
N ARG A 275 -6.87 14.95 -17.78
CA ARG A 275 -6.07 15.11 -19.00
C ARG A 275 -5.67 13.76 -19.64
N LEU A 276 -6.19 12.64 -19.13
CA LEU A 276 -6.24 11.37 -19.86
C LEU A 276 -7.54 11.21 -20.65
N SER A 277 -8.23 12.31 -20.99
CA SER A 277 -9.20 12.25 -22.08
C SER A 277 -8.40 12.02 -23.36
N TRP A 278 -8.41 10.80 -23.87
CA TRP A 278 -8.11 10.55 -25.27
C TRP A 278 -8.83 11.63 -26.08
N PRO A 279 -8.16 12.28 -27.07
CA PRO A 279 -8.84 13.22 -27.94
C PRO A 279 -10.07 12.48 -28.47
N ARG A 280 -11.27 12.96 -28.10
CA ARG A 280 -12.49 12.46 -28.73
C ARG A 280 -12.27 12.71 -30.21
N SER A 281 -12.19 11.61 -30.97
CA SER A 281 -12.24 11.71 -32.40
C SER A 281 -13.45 12.60 -32.73
N THR A 282 -13.15 13.75 -33.31
CA THR A 282 -14.15 14.64 -33.90
C THR A 282 -14.88 13.81 -34.97
N ARG A 283 -15.95 13.11 -34.56
CA ARG A 283 -16.93 12.64 -35.53
C ARG A 283 -17.49 13.90 -36.14
N ALA A 284 -17.14 14.10 -37.39
CA ALA A 284 -17.65 15.11 -38.25
C ALA A 284 -19.19 15.21 -38.12
N ASN A 285 -19.66 16.40 -37.84
CA ASN A 285 -21.07 16.77 -38.00
C ASN A 285 -21.50 16.47 -39.43
N GLY A 286 -22.23 15.38 -39.59
CA GLY A 286 -23.11 15.18 -40.73
C GLY A 286 -24.45 15.83 -40.38
N SER A 287 -24.74 16.94 -41.00
CA SER A 287 -26.01 17.61 -41.05
C SER A 287 -27.16 16.67 -41.40
N THR A 288 -28.29 16.78 -40.70
CA THR A 288 -29.65 16.84 -41.33
C THR A 288 -30.67 17.27 -40.30
N THR A 289 -31.13 18.45 -40.48
CA THR A 289 -32.51 19.00 -40.54
C THR A 289 -33.68 18.17 -39.97
N SER A 290 -34.39 18.89 -39.11
CA SER A 290 -35.87 18.98 -38.98
C SER A 290 -36.68 17.71 -38.77
N SER A 291 -37.47 17.70 -37.71
CA SER A 291 -38.94 17.73 -37.85
C SER A 291 -39.60 17.75 -36.47
N ASN A 292 -40.47 18.72 -36.32
CA ASN A 292 -41.47 18.85 -35.26
C ASN A 292 -42.38 17.61 -35.20
N ALA A 293 -42.86 17.25 -34.01
CA ALA A 293 -44.28 17.20 -33.65
C ALA A 293 -44.48 16.27 -32.43
N CYS A 294 -45.12 16.83 -31.47
CA CYS A 294 -46.20 16.34 -30.59
C CYS A 294 -46.38 14.80 -30.43
N LEU A 295 -46.22 14.28 -29.25
CA LEU A 295 -47.30 13.85 -28.31
C LEU A 295 -46.67 13.43 -26.99
#